data_b789bf1ecf9089c65642cf770bb6ea82
#
_entry.id   b789bf1ecf9089c65642cf770bb6ea82
#
_cell.length_a   1.000
_cell.length_b   1.000
_cell.length_c   1.000
_cell.angle_alpha   90.00
_cell.angle_beta   90.00
_cell.angle_gamma   90.00
#
_symmetry.space_group_name_H-M   'P 1'
#
loop_
_entity.id
_entity.type
_entity.pdbx_description
1 polymer ?
#
loop_
_entity_poly.entity_id
_entity_poly.type
_entity_poly.pdbx_seq_one_letter_code
_entity_poly.pdbx_strand_id
1 'polypeptide(L)'
;MARVNVNNLGISELKWTGMGEFNSDDHYIYYCRQESLRRNGVAIMVNKRVWNAVLGCNLKNDRMISVSFQGKPFSITVIQVYAPTSNAEEAEVGTVLWRPTRLLELTPKKDVHFIIGDWNAKVGSQETPGVIGKFGLGVQNEAGQRLIEFCQENALVIASTLFQLMFRFTQSKINLLTITFPKVQK
;
A
#
# COMPACT_ATOMS: atom_id res chain seq x y z
N MET A 1 16.45 -10.78 1.71
CA MET A 1 16.29 -9.86 0.56
C MET A 1 17.30 -10.07 -0.57
N ALA A 2 18.43 -10.68 -0.35
CA ALA A 2 19.46 -10.88 -1.39
C ALA A 2 19.02 -11.69 -2.64
N ARG A 3 17.87 -12.36 -2.60
CA ARG A 3 17.37 -13.19 -3.72
C ARG A 3 16.34 -12.50 -4.62
N VAL A 4 15.83 -11.34 -4.23
CA VAL A 4 14.81 -10.61 -5.02
C VAL A 4 15.29 -9.18 -5.20
N ASN A 5 15.51 -8.79 -6.45
CA ASN A 5 15.99 -7.45 -6.78
C ASN A 5 14.80 -6.47 -6.78
N VAL A 6 14.34 -6.09 -5.59
CA VAL A 6 13.25 -5.10 -5.42
C VAL A 6 13.81 -3.74 -5.04
N ASN A 7 13.27 -2.69 -5.64
CA ASN A 7 13.65 -1.31 -5.34
C ASN A 7 12.96 -0.77 -4.08
N ASN A 8 11.71 -1.20 -3.84
CA ASN A 8 10.92 -0.80 -2.69
C ASN A 8 10.22 -2.01 -2.08
N LEU A 9 10.19 -2.08 -0.74
CA LEU A 9 9.46 -3.10 0.00
C LEU A 9 8.63 -2.44 1.10
N GLY A 10 7.32 -2.68 1.07
CA GLY A 10 6.42 -2.33 2.17
C GLY A 10 6.44 -3.39 3.27
N ILE A 11 6.41 -2.95 4.51
CA ILE A 11 6.39 -3.80 5.70
C ILE A 11 5.18 -3.40 6.54
N SER A 12 4.37 -4.38 6.93
CA SER A 12 3.27 -4.25 7.88
C SER A 12 3.59 -4.96 9.20
N GLU A 13 2.84 -4.69 10.25
CA GLU A 13 3.01 -5.29 11.59
C GLU A 13 4.41 -5.04 12.20
N LEU A 14 4.99 -3.89 11.91
CA LEU A 14 6.30 -3.55 12.45
C LEU A 14 6.23 -3.39 13.98
N LYS A 15 7.18 -4.01 14.68
CA LYS A 15 7.22 -3.98 16.16
C LYS A 15 8.14 -2.90 16.74
N TRP A 16 8.74 -2.06 15.93
CA TRP A 16 9.60 -0.96 16.37
C TRP A 16 8.76 0.19 16.97
N THR A 17 9.33 0.97 17.85
CA THR A 17 8.64 2.09 18.51
C THR A 17 8.98 3.42 17.84
N GLY A 18 8.02 4.35 17.84
CA GLY A 18 8.21 5.71 17.31
C GLY A 18 8.14 5.81 15.79
N MET A 19 8.58 6.92 15.26
CA MET A 19 8.69 7.19 13.82
C MET A 19 10.07 7.72 13.48
N GLY A 20 10.53 7.45 12.26
CA GLY A 20 11.84 7.93 11.82
C GLY A 20 12.33 7.25 10.56
N GLU A 21 13.60 7.48 10.33
CA GLU A 21 14.35 6.87 9.23
C GLU A 21 15.71 6.39 9.71
N PHE A 22 16.23 5.34 9.09
CA PHE A 22 17.60 4.91 9.30
C PHE A 22 18.17 4.22 8.06
N ASN A 23 19.49 4.19 7.99
CA ASN A 23 20.25 3.54 6.93
C ASN A 23 20.70 2.15 7.41
N SER A 24 20.46 1.14 6.60
CA SER A 24 20.92 -0.24 6.83
C SER A 24 21.54 -0.77 5.54
N ASP A 25 22.84 -1.04 5.56
CA ASP A 25 23.63 -1.58 4.43
C ASP A 25 23.23 -0.99 3.07
N ASP A 26 22.43 -1.73 2.30
CA ASP A 26 21.99 -1.36 0.96
C ASP A 26 20.61 -0.68 0.89
N HIS A 27 20.02 -0.30 2.04
CA HIS A 27 18.65 0.19 2.10
C HIS A 27 18.50 1.38 3.05
N TYR A 28 17.55 2.28 2.71
CA TYR A 28 16.98 3.28 3.59
C TYR A 28 15.62 2.80 4.05
N ILE A 29 15.32 2.94 5.35
CA ILE A 29 14.09 2.45 5.95
C ILE A 29 13.39 3.63 6.60
N TYR A 30 12.19 3.92 6.12
CA TYR A 30 11.26 4.88 6.70
C TYR A 30 10.19 4.12 7.46
N TYR A 31 9.92 4.47 8.71
CA TYR A 31 8.96 3.75 9.54
C TYR A 31 8.12 4.68 10.39
N CYS A 32 6.89 4.25 10.66
CA CYS A 32 5.96 4.97 11.51
C CYS A 32 5.17 3.98 12.38
N ARG A 33 5.09 4.31 13.68
CA ARG A 33 4.32 3.58 14.65
C ARG A 33 3.90 4.49 15.79
N GLN A 34 2.75 4.17 16.40
CA GLN A 34 2.25 4.85 17.58
C GLN A 34 3.04 4.42 18.84
N GLU A 35 3.44 5.38 19.68
CA GLU A 35 4.27 5.11 20.88
C GLU A 35 3.54 4.28 21.93
N SER A 36 2.22 4.51 22.08
CA SER A 36 1.42 3.95 23.17
C SER A 36 0.94 2.53 22.96
N LEU A 37 0.79 2.09 21.71
CA LEU A 37 0.27 0.76 21.37
C LEU A 37 1.30 -0.03 20.58
N ARG A 38 1.75 -1.17 21.10
CA ARG A 38 2.72 -2.06 20.42
C ARG A 38 2.12 -2.79 19.21
N ARG A 39 1.21 -2.18 18.46
CA ARG A 39 0.48 -2.76 17.33
C ARG A 39 0.60 -1.81 16.13
N ASN A 40 0.42 -2.34 14.94
CA ASN A 40 0.12 -1.61 13.69
C ASN A 40 1.25 -0.81 13.02
N GLY A 41 2.53 -0.97 13.34
CA GLY A 41 3.58 -0.23 12.66
C GLY A 41 3.74 -0.60 11.18
N VAL A 42 4.09 0.39 10.36
CA VAL A 42 4.38 0.26 8.93
C VAL A 42 5.75 0.83 8.59
N ALA A 43 6.38 0.26 7.54
CA ALA A 43 7.61 0.82 7.00
C ALA A 43 7.67 0.67 5.48
N ILE A 44 8.47 1.53 4.85
CA ILE A 44 8.93 1.38 3.47
C ILE A 44 10.44 1.28 3.49
N MET A 45 10.96 0.22 2.91
CA MET A 45 12.37 0.02 2.68
C MET A 45 12.68 0.38 1.23
N VAL A 46 13.64 1.28 1.02
CA VAL A 46 14.06 1.81 -0.28
C VAL A 46 15.50 1.38 -0.55
N ASN A 47 15.73 0.75 -1.70
CA ASN A 47 17.09 0.37 -2.11
C ASN A 47 17.93 1.63 -2.39
N LYS A 48 19.21 1.63 -1.98
CA LYS A 48 20.13 2.75 -2.22
C LYS A 48 20.28 3.14 -3.69
N ARG A 49 20.07 2.21 -4.62
CA ARG A 49 20.12 2.48 -6.07
C ARG A 49 19.10 3.52 -6.52
N VAL A 50 17.94 3.59 -5.86
CA VAL A 50 16.85 4.51 -6.20
C VAL A 50 16.68 5.62 -5.16
N TRP A 51 17.48 5.63 -4.11
CA TRP A 51 17.36 6.62 -3.04
C TRP A 51 17.56 8.06 -3.53
N ASN A 52 18.48 8.29 -4.48
CA ASN A 52 18.72 9.61 -5.07
C ASN A 52 17.49 10.19 -5.80
N ALA A 53 16.50 9.35 -6.12
CA ALA A 53 15.24 9.77 -6.72
C ALA A 53 14.17 10.11 -5.66
N VAL A 54 14.42 9.88 -4.37
CA VAL A 54 13.46 10.19 -3.30
C VAL A 54 13.28 11.70 -3.20
N LEU A 55 12.04 12.15 -3.38
CA LEU A 55 11.63 13.55 -3.23
C LEU A 55 11.21 13.87 -1.79
N GLY A 56 10.68 12.87 -1.09
CA GLY A 56 10.24 13.02 0.29
C GLY A 56 9.50 11.81 0.80
N CYS A 57 9.34 11.77 2.12
CA CYS A 57 8.58 10.77 2.84
C CYS A 57 7.51 11.45 3.71
N ASN A 58 6.32 10.88 3.75
CA ASN A 58 5.24 11.33 4.62
C ASN A 58 4.88 10.21 5.59
N LEU A 59 5.27 10.39 6.85
CA LEU A 59 4.97 9.50 7.96
C LEU A 59 3.60 9.89 8.53
N LYS A 60 2.52 9.42 7.92
CA LYS A 60 1.16 9.89 8.22
C LYS A 60 0.64 9.40 9.56
N ASN A 61 0.70 8.09 9.79
CA ASN A 61 0.30 7.43 11.01
C ASN A 61 0.86 6.01 11.07
N ASP A 62 0.52 5.27 12.13
CA ASP A 62 0.96 3.90 12.39
C ASP A 62 0.47 2.86 11.36
N ARG A 63 -0.45 3.21 10.48
CA ARG A 63 -1.03 2.34 9.45
C ARG A 63 -0.70 2.75 8.02
N MET A 64 -0.13 3.95 7.83
CA MET A 64 0.10 4.50 6.50
C MET A 64 1.36 5.36 6.44
N ILE A 65 2.18 5.10 5.43
CA ILE A 65 3.38 5.86 5.09
C ILE A 65 3.50 5.96 3.58
N SER A 66 4.01 7.08 3.07
CA SER A 66 4.29 7.22 1.65
C SER A 66 5.68 7.77 1.38
N VAL A 67 6.26 7.33 0.26
CA VAL A 67 7.53 7.83 -0.28
C VAL A 67 7.31 8.22 -1.74
N SER A 68 7.68 9.45 -2.09
CA SER A 68 7.58 9.97 -3.43
C SER A 68 8.95 9.97 -4.11
N PHE A 69 8.97 9.58 -5.37
CA PHE A 69 10.17 9.45 -6.19
C PHE A 69 10.05 10.33 -7.44
N GLN A 70 11.15 10.97 -7.79
CA GLN A 70 11.27 11.68 -9.06
C GLN A 70 11.26 10.67 -10.21
N GLY A 71 10.35 10.86 -11.16
CA GLY A 71 10.25 10.08 -12.39
C GLY A 71 10.08 10.98 -13.61
N LYS A 72 10.23 10.40 -14.80
CA LYS A 72 9.95 11.05 -16.08
C LYS A 72 9.09 10.12 -16.93
N PRO A 73 7.97 10.56 -17.49
CA PRO A 73 7.40 11.91 -17.44
C PRO A 73 6.63 12.25 -16.16
N PHE A 74 6.36 11.25 -15.29
CA PHE A 74 5.59 11.42 -14.06
C PHE A 74 6.39 10.97 -12.85
N SER A 75 6.23 11.64 -11.73
CA SER A 75 6.73 11.17 -10.44
C SER A 75 5.90 9.98 -9.95
N ILE A 76 6.48 9.20 -9.05
CA ILE A 76 5.88 7.98 -8.51
C ILE A 76 5.74 8.16 -7.00
N THR A 77 4.54 7.91 -6.49
CA THR A 77 4.32 7.84 -5.04
C THR A 77 3.96 6.42 -4.64
N VAL A 78 4.79 5.83 -3.80
CA VAL A 78 4.55 4.52 -3.19
C VAL A 78 3.93 4.73 -1.81
N ILE A 79 2.77 4.14 -1.58
CA ILE A 79 2.01 4.24 -0.34
C ILE A 79 1.93 2.85 0.27
N GLN A 80 2.49 2.68 1.47
CA GLN A 80 2.32 1.45 2.26
C GLN A 80 1.15 1.62 3.20
N VAL A 81 0.24 0.64 3.19
CA VAL A 81 -0.94 0.60 4.06
C VAL A 81 -0.99 -0.69 4.87
N TYR A 82 -1.58 -0.60 6.06
CA TYR A 82 -1.94 -1.73 6.91
C TYR A 82 -3.37 -1.55 7.41
N ALA A 83 -4.32 -2.21 6.75
CA ALA A 83 -5.73 -2.10 7.07
C ALA A 83 -6.07 -2.77 8.42
N PRO A 84 -7.09 -2.29 9.15
CA PRO A 84 -7.63 -2.98 10.30
C PRO A 84 -8.05 -4.42 9.94
N THR A 85 -7.88 -5.34 10.89
CA THR A 85 -8.39 -6.71 10.76
C THR A 85 -9.90 -6.73 10.92
N SER A 86 -10.55 -7.81 10.46
CA SER A 86 -12.00 -8.01 10.61
C SER A 86 -12.49 -8.02 12.07
N ASN A 87 -11.60 -8.26 13.03
CA ASN A 87 -11.88 -8.26 14.46
C ASN A 87 -11.52 -6.93 15.15
N ALA A 88 -11.13 -5.90 14.37
CA ALA A 88 -10.88 -4.58 14.92
C ALA A 88 -12.21 -3.97 15.39
N GLU A 89 -12.17 -3.22 16.50
CA GLU A 89 -13.35 -2.51 16.99
C GLU A 89 -13.89 -1.56 15.91
N GLU A 90 -15.21 -1.43 15.82
CA GLU A 90 -15.89 -0.57 14.85
C GLU A 90 -15.36 0.88 14.87
N ALA A 91 -14.90 1.33 16.04
CA ALA A 91 -14.20 2.57 16.24
C ALA A 91 -12.87 2.67 15.45
N GLU A 92 -12.14 1.56 15.24
CA GLU A 92 -10.92 1.55 14.40
C GLU A 92 -11.23 1.53 12.92
N VAL A 93 -12.32 0.88 12.51
CA VAL A 93 -12.74 0.76 11.11
C VAL A 93 -13.37 2.06 10.61
N GLY A 94 -14.13 2.75 11.47
CA GLY A 94 -14.83 4.01 11.16
C GLY A 94 -14.05 5.29 11.44
N THR A 95 -12.88 5.20 12.10
CA THR A 95 -12.14 6.39 12.49
C THR A 95 -11.55 7.15 11.29
N VAL A 96 -11.49 8.46 11.45
CA VAL A 96 -10.80 9.41 10.57
C VAL A 96 -9.35 8.98 10.25
N LEU A 97 -8.79 8.06 11.03
CA LEU A 97 -7.43 7.51 10.89
C LEU A 97 -7.30 6.49 9.74
N TRP A 98 -8.37 5.71 9.44
CA TRP A 98 -8.37 4.76 8.34
C TRP A 98 -9.13 5.31 7.12
N ARG A 99 -8.55 6.26 6.41
CA ARG A 99 -9.06 6.75 5.12
C ARG A 99 -7.92 6.81 4.11
N PRO A 100 -7.69 5.76 3.32
CA PRO A 100 -6.67 5.78 2.27
C PRO A 100 -6.92 6.88 1.22
N THR A 101 -8.17 7.32 1.01
CA THR A 101 -8.54 8.51 0.23
C THR A 101 -7.78 9.76 0.66
N ARG A 102 -7.58 9.94 1.96
CA ARG A 102 -6.87 11.10 2.50
C ARG A 102 -5.38 11.14 2.13
N LEU A 103 -4.77 9.97 1.87
CA LEU A 103 -3.40 9.92 1.34
C LEU A 103 -3.36 10.34 -0.13
N LEU A 104 -4.33 9.89 -0.93
CA LEU A 104 -4.44 10.28 -2.33
C LEU A 104 -4.72 11.78 -2.48
N GLU A 105 -5.48 12.38 -1.57
CA GLU A 105 -5.72 13.82 -1.53
C GLU A 105 -4.44 14.64 -1.27
N LEU A 106 -3.50 14.08 -0.51
CA LEU A 106 -2.23 14.72 -0.14
C LEU A 106 -1.11 14.47 -1.15
N THR A 107 -1.34 13.60 -2.13
CA THR A 107 -0.37 13.30 -3.17
C THR A 107 -0.68 14.08 -4.44
N PRO A 108 0.33 14.51 -5.22
CA PRO A 108 0.08 15.24 -6.47
C PRO A 108 -0.73 14.38 -7.44
N LYS A 109 -1.86 14.91 -7.92
CA LYS A 109 -2.77 14.20 -8.86
C LYS A 109 -2.12 13.77 -10.16
N LYS A 110 -0.99 14.37 -10.52
CA LYS A 110 -0.20 14.06 -11.71
C LYS A 110 0.74 12.86 -11.52
N ASP A 111 0.93 12.40 -10.29
CA ASP A 111 1.85 11.32 -10.01
C ASP A 111 1.20 9.96 -10.27
N VAL A 112 2.02 8.97 -10.57
CA VAL A 112 1.61 7.56 -10.57
C VAL A 112 1.62 7.05 -9.14
N HIS A 113 0.51 6.46 -8.68
CA HIS A 113 0.39 5.95 -7.33
C HIS A 113 0.49 4.43 -7.31
N PHE A 114 1.35 3.90 -6.45
CA PHE A 114 1.41 2.49 -6.10
C PHE A 114 1.02 2.34 -4.64
N ILE A 115 -0.14 1.74 -4.39
CA ILE A 115 -0.58 1.46 -3.02
C ILE A 115 -0.30 -0.01 -2.75
N ILE A 116 0.61 -0.26 -1.83
CA ILE A 116 1.05 -1.60 -1.43
C ILE A 116 0.67 -1.83 0.05
N GLY A 117 0.52 -3.08 0.45
CA GLY A 117 0.31 -3.39 1.87
C GLY A 117 -0.68 -4.51 2.14
N ASP A 118 -0.95 -4.72 3.41
CA ASP A 118 -1.92 -5.69 3.88
C ASP A 118 -3.28 -5.01 4.11
N TRP A 119 -4.22 -5.32 3.22
CA TRP A 119 -5.56 -4.75 3.26
C TRP A 119 -6.54 -5.54 4.13
N ASN A 120 -6.14 -6.72 4.65
CA ASN A 120 -7.03 -7.65 5.34
C ASN A 120 -8.36 -7.90 4.57
N ALA A 121 -8.29 -7.80 3.24
CA ALA A 121 -9.43 -7.80 2.33
C ALA A 121 -9.33 -8.97 1.34
N LYS A 122 -10.47 -9.63 1.11
CA LYS A 122 -10.65 -10.63 0.04
C LYS A 122 -11.61 -10.05 -0.99
N VAL A 123 -11.13 -9.83 -2.21
CA VAL A 123 -11.92 -9.20 -3.28
C VAL A 123 -12.75 -10.19 -4.10
N GLY A 124 -12.51 -11.50 -3.90
CA GLY A 124 -13.24 -12.55 -4.63
C GLY A 124 -12.67 -12.82 -6.02
N SER A 125 -13.31 -13.77 -6.70
CA SER A 125 -12.94 -14.22 -8.06
C SER A 125 -13.80 -13.60 -9.17
N GLN A 126 -14.79 -12.79 -8.81
CA GLN A 126 -15.65 -12.13 -9.79
C GLN A 126 -14.93 -10.92 -10.39
N GLU A 127 -14.82 -10.91 -11.72
CA GLU A 127 -14.26 -9.78 -12.45
C GLU A 127 -15.11 -8.52 -12.26
N THR A 128 -14.43 -7.41 -12.02
CA THR A 128 -15.02 -6.07 -12.01
C THR A 128 -14.25 -5.21 -13.01
N PRO A 129 -14.86 -4.83 -14.14
CA PRO A 129 -14.15 -4.10 -15.19
C PRO A 129 -13.43 -2.87 -14.66
N GLY A 130 -12.14 -2.76 -15.00
CA GLY A 130 -11.29 -1.63 -14.58
C GLY A 130 -10.80 -1.68 -13.13
N VAL A 131 -11.21 -2.67 -12.32
CA VAL A 131 -10.79 -2.80 -10.91
C VAL A 131 -10.23 -4.17 -10.61
N ILE A 132 -10.99 -5.24 -10.85
CA ILE A 132 -10.61 -6.64 -10.59
C ILE A 132 -10.48 -7.38 -11.89
N GLY A 133 -9.31 -8.01 -12.11
CA GLY A 133 -9.08 -8.92 -13.23
C GLY A 133 -9.49 -10.36 -12.91
N LYS A 134 -9.31 -11.23 -13.87
CA LYS A 134 -9.77 -12.64 -13.86
C LYS A 134 -9.04 -13.59 -12.91
N PHE A 135 -7.99 -13.12 -12.23
CA PHE A 135 -7.21 -13.93 -11.30
C PHE A 135 -7.46 -13.58 -9.83
N GLY A 136 -8.57 -12.90 -9.51
CA GLY A 136 -9.02 -12.73 -8.15
C GLY A 136 -9.29 -14.09 -7.48
N LEU A 137 -9.05 -14.19 -6.17
CA LEU A 137 -9.11 -15.43 -5.43
C LEU A 137 -10.08 -15.38 -4.25
N GLY A 138 -10.71 -16.53 -3.99
CA GLY A 138 -11.51 -16.77 -2.80
C GLY A 138 -12.92 -16.16 -2.86
N VAL A 139 -13.56 -16.08 -1.70
CA VAL A 139 -14.87 -15.46 -1.51
C VAL A 139 -14.67 -14.05 -0.98
N GLN A 140 -15.35 -13.10 -1.60
CA GLN A 140 -15.34 -11.70 -1.18
C GLN A 140 -15.83 -11.55 0.25
N ASN A 141 -15.12 -10.74 1.05
CA ASN A 141 -15.55 -10.33 2.38
C ASN A 141 -15.92 -8.83 2.39
N GLU A 142 -16.44 -8.35 3.51
CA GLU A 142 -16.87 -6.96 3.67
C GLU A 142 -15.71 -5.95 3.47
N ALA A 143 -14.50 -6.26 3.97
CA ALA A 143 -13.32 -5.44 3.73
C ALA A 143 -12.93 -5.42 2.24
N GLY A 144 -13.14 -6.53 1.52
CA GLY A 144 -12.96 -6.63 0.07
C GLY A 144 -13.95 -5.77 -0.70
N GLN A 145 -15.22 -5.75 -0.29
CA GLN A 145 -16.22 -4.88 -0.88
C GLN A 145 -15.81 -3.41 -0.74
N ARG A 146 -15.45 -2.97 0.47
CA ARG A 146 -14.97 -1.59 0.71
C ARG A 146 -13.72 -1.23 -0.11
N LEU A 147 -12.80 -2.19 -0.29
CA LEU A 147 -11.62 -1.99 -1.11
C LEU A 147 -11.97 -1.81 -2.59
N ILE A 148 -12.93 -2.58 -3.11
CA ILE A 148 -13.41 -2.45 -4.49
C ILE A 148 -14.04 -1.08 -4.71
N GLU A 149 -14.92 -0.66 -3.81
CA GLU A 149 -15.55 0.68 -3.84
C GLU A 149 -14.50 1.80 -3.83
N PHE A 150 -13.54 1.72 -2.92
CA PHE A 150 -12.42 2.64 -2.87
C PHE A 150 -11.64 2.69 -4.19
N CYS A 151 -11.38 1.54 -4.81
CA CYS A 151 -10.70 1.46 -6.09
C CYS A 151 -11.52 2.07 -7.23
N GLN A 152 -12.84 1.83 -7.26
CA GLN A 152 -13.75 2.41 -8.24
C GLN A 152 -13.79 3.94 -8.17
N GLU A 153 -13.95 4.49 -6.96
CA GLU A 153 -14.02 5.93 -6.71
C GLU A 153 -12.73 6.66 -7.10
N ASN A 154 -11.57 5.98 -6.97
CA ASN A 154 -10.26 6.59 -7.20
C ASN A 154 -9.58 6.16 -8.51
N ALA A 155 -10.29 5.44 -9.39
CA ALA A 155 -9.76 4.91 -10.64
C ALA A 155 -8.49 4.05 -10.44
N LEU A 156 -8.51 3.19 -9.41
CA LEU A 156 -7.46 2.25 -9.04
C LEU A 156 -7.76 0.86 -9.60
N VAL A 157 -6.70 0.13 -9.91
CA VAL A 157 -6.78 -1.27 -10.35
C VAL A 157 -6.10 -2.16 -9.31
N ILE A 158 -6.72 -3.27 -8.94
CA ILE A 158 -6.15 -4.27 -8.04
C ILE A 158 -5.21 -5.17 -8.85
N ALA A 159 -3.95 -4.75 -8.99
CA ALA A 159 -3.01 -5.35 -9.92
C ALA A 159 -2.72 -6.83 -9.65
N SER A 160 -2.78 -7.29 -8.40
CA SER A 160 -2.62 -8.71 -8.04
C SER A 160 -3.69 -9.63 -8.66
N THR A 161 -4.80 -9.07 -9.13
CA THR A 161 -5.87 -9.81 -9.82
C THR A 161 -5.71 -9.86 -11.35
N LEU A 162 -4.75 -9.11 -11.89
CA LEU A 162 -4.48 -9.07 -13.34
C LEU A 162 -3.57 -10.19 -13.81
N PHE A 163 -2.80 -10.79 -12.92
CA PHE A 163 -1.79 -11.78 -13.24
C PHE A 163 -2.02 -13.06 -12.44
N GLN A 164 -1.82 -14.20 -13.11
CA GLN A 164 -1.79 -15.49 -12.41
C GLN A 164 -0.52 -15.57 -11.58
N LEU A 165 -0.66 -15.47 -10.26
CA LEU A 165 0.46 -15.63 -9.34
C LEU A 165 0.88 -17.10 -9.32
N MET A 166 2.07 -17.43 -9.85
CA MET A 166 2.62 -18.79 -9.88
C MET A 166 3.07 -19.30 -8.51
N PHE A 167 3.07 -18.45 -7.47
CA PHE A 167 3.47 -18.84 -6.12
C PHE A 167 2.25 -18.91 -5.20
N ARG A 168 2.02 -20.09 -4.63
CA ARG A 168 1.12 -20.26 -3.48
C ARG A 168 1.74 -19.61 -2.25
N PHE A 169 1.69 -18.29 -2.16
CA PHE A 169 1.82 -17.65 -0.86
C PHE A 169 0.56 -17.97 -0.06
N THR A 170 0.76 -18.53 1.13
CA THR A 170 -0.31 -18.84 2.09
C THR A 170 -1.28 -17.67 2.19
N GLN A 171 -2.57 -17.98 2.11
CA GLN A 171 -3.73 -17.10 1.89
C GLN A 171 -3.95 -15.94 2.88
N SER A 172 -3.03 -15.63 3.76
CA SER A 172 -3.25 -14.65 4.84
C SER A 172 -2.60 -13.29 4.66
N LYS A 173 -1.66 -13.11 3.71
CA LYS A 173 -0.92 -11.83 3.56
C LYS A 173 -0.58 -11.57 2.09
N ILE A 174 -1.60 -11.35 1.25
CA ILE A 174 -1.36 -10.85 -0.10
C ILE A 174 -1.11 -9.36 0.01
N ASN A 175 0.14 -8.94 -0.21
CA ASN A 175 0.46 -7.55 -0.43
C ASN A 175 -0.18 -7.14 -1.76
N LEU A 176 -1.34 -6.53 -1.70
CA LEU A 176 -2.08 -6.09 -2.86
C LEU A 176 -1.36 -4.89 -3.46
N LEU A 177 -0.90 -5.02 -4.68
CA LEU A 177 -0.38 -3.89 -5.45
C LEU A 177 -1.56 -3.24 -6.18
N THR A 178 -1.87 -2.02 -5.83
CA THR A 178 -2.88 -1.22 -6.53
C THR A 178 -2.17 -0.12 -7.29
N ILE A 179 -2.46 0.03 -8.57
CA ILE A 179 -1.80 1.02 -9.45
C ILE A 179 -2.85 2.01 -9.94
N THR A 180 -2.56 3.31 -9.82
CA THR A 180 -3.27 4.34 -10.57
C THR A 180 -2.36 4.93 -11.62
N PHE A 181 -2.95 5.27 -12.76
CA PHE A 181 -2.32 6.14 -13.76
C PHE A 181 -3.01 7.51 -13.73
N PRO A 182 -2.24 8.62 -13.90
CA PRO A 182 -2.85 9.93 -14.04
C PRO A 182 -3.85 9.90 -15.18
N LYS A 183 -5.05 10.45 -14.95
CA LYS A 183 -6.00 10.67 -16.04
C LYS A 183 -5.35 11.60 -17.05
N VAL A 184 -5.03 11.10 -18.24
CA VAL A 184 -4.65 11.93 -19.38
C VAL A 184 -5.90 12.73 -19.71
N GLN A 185 -5.91 14.03 -19.39
CA GLN A 185 -6.92 14.94 -19.91
C GLN A 185 -6.73 15.00 -21.43
N LYS A 186 -7.76 14.57 -22.16
CA LYS A 186 -7.84 14.76 -23.61
C LYS A 186 -8.13 16.20 -23.91
#